data_bf5459baf122019bcb01ca45e95071b6
#
_entry.id   bf5459baf122019bcb01ca45e95071b6
#
_cell.length_a   1.000
_cell.length_b   1.000
_cell.length_c   1.000
_cell.angle_alpha   90.00
_cell.angle_beta   90.00
_cell.angle_gamma   90.00
#
_symmetry.space_group_name_H-M   'P 1'
#
loop_
_entity.id
_entity.type
_entity.pdbx_description
1 polymer ?
#
loop_
_entity_poly.entity_id
_entity_poly.type
_entity_poly.pdbx_seq_one_letter_code
_entity_poly.pdbx_strand_id
1 'polypeptide(L)'
;MNSSQVLSDPSQATLTPVARRVQFIEHLGKKVLFINYADCGATMMKAVAGEGHRLLSLEPPNSVLTLNDVTGATFDHEAVAFLKSMVAANAPFVRRGAVVGINGLQSLIYEAVQAFSRRKLPQFTSREQALQWLVQD
;
A
#
# COMPACT_ATOMS: atom_id res chain seq x y z
N MET A 1 11.46 -17.60 4.89
CA MET A 1 12.13 -16.30 5.00
C MET A 1 11.32 -15.38 5.87
N ASN A 2 11.95 -14.66 6.68
CA ASN A 2 11.30 -13.76 7.62
C ASN A 2 11.89 -12.35 7.51
N SER A 3 11.34 -11.43 8.28
CA SER A 3 11.79 -10.05 8.25
C SER A 3 13.23 -9.88 8.72
N SER A 4 13.73 -10.73 9.62
CA SER A 4 15.13 -10.58 10.05
C SER A 4 16.10 -10.90 8.91
N GLN A 5 15.74 -11.82 8.03
CA GLN A 5 16.55 -12.10 6.87
C GLN A 5 16.56 -10.91 5.90
N VAL A 6 15.43 -10.26 5.72
CA VAL A 6 15.35 -9.03 4.92
C VAL A 6 16.22 -7.94 5.54
N LEU A 7 16.15 -7.76 6.87
CA LEU A 7 16.92 -6.73 7.56
C LEU A 7 18.43 -6.97 7.50
N SER A 8 18.86 -8.21 7.38
CA SER A 8 20.28 -8.54 7.29
C SER A 8 20.82 -8.55 5.86
N ASP A 9 19.95 -8.37 4.86
CA ASP A 9 20.35 -8.31 3.47
C ASP A 9 21.13 -7.02 3.21
N PRO A 10 22.37 -7.09 2.72
CA PRO A 10 23.12 -5.87 2.40
C PRO A 10 22.42 -4.92 1.44
N SER A 11 21.61 -5.43 0.52
CA SER A 11 20.86 -4.58 -0.41
C SER A 11 19.83 -3.73 0.30
N GLN A 12 19.26 -4.20 1.40
CA GLN A 12 18.31 -3.43 2.21
C GLN A 12 18.97 -2.21 2.84
N ALA A 13 20.21 -2.34 3.27
CA ALA A 13 20.95 -1.24 3.90
C ALA A 13 21.20 -0.08 2.94
N THR A 14 21.19 -0.31 1.63
CA THR A 14 21.42 0.71 0.62
C THR A 14 20.13 1.34 0.08
N LEU A 15 18.96 0.80 0.44
CA LEU A 15 17.69 1.36 0.00
C LEU A 15 17.40 2.71 0.63
N THR A 16 16.80 3.62 -0.13
CA THR A 16 16.30 4.88 0.39
C THR A 16 15.19 4.63 1.40
N PRO A 17 14.88 5.61 2.28
CA PRO A 17 13.74 5.48 3.18
C PRO A 17 12.43 5.19 2.45
N VAL A 18 12.23 5.78 1.27
CA VAL A 18 11.03 5.53 0.46
C VAL A 18 11.01 4.09 -0.03
N ALA A 19 12.11 3.61 -0.60
CA ALA A 19 12.18 2.26 -1.14
C ALA A 19 11.97 1.18 -0.06
N ARG A 20 12.39 1.45 1.17
CA ARG A 20 12.17 0.51 2.29
C ARG A 20 10.70 0.35 2.65
N ARG A 21 9.88 1.35 2.32
CA ARG A 21 8.46 1.34 2.64
C ARG A 21 7.63 0.63 1.58
N VAL A 22 8.20 0.29 0.44
CA VAL A 22 7.46 -0.29 -0.68
C VAL A 22 8.20 -1.53 -1.17
N GLN A 23 7.77 -2.69 -0.71
CA GLN A 23 8.46 -3.94 -1.01
C GLN A 23 7.49 -5.08 -1.22
N PHE A 24 7.87 -5.99 -2.10
CA PHE A 24 7.15 -7.25 -2.20
C PHE A 24 7.50 -8.14 -1.01
N ILE A 25 6.46 -8.70 -0.41
CA ILE A 25 6.59 -9.71 0.64
C ILE A 25 5.89 -10.98 0.18
N GLU A 26 6.22 -12.10 0.79
CA GLU A 26 5.56 -13.35 0.48
C GLU A 26 4.72 -13.79 1.68
N HIS A 27 3.48 -14.21 1.41
CA HIS A 27 2.57 -14.71 2.45
C HIS A 27 1.85 -15.93 1.89
N LEU A 28 2.05 -17.08 2.55
CA LEU A 28 1.46 -18.35 2.15
C LEU A 28 1.69 -18.67 0.67
N GLY A 29 2.91 -18.41 0.20
CA GLY A 29 3.31 -18.68 -1.17
C GLY A 29 2.87 -17.66 -2.20
N LYS A 30 2.17 -16.60 -1.79
CA LYS A 30 1.73 -15.53 -2.69
C LYS A 30 2.48 -14.24 -2.44
N LYS A 31 2.77 -13.54 -3.54
CA LYS A 31 3.53 -12.29 -3.54
C LYS A 31 2.57 -11.12 -3.32
N VAL A 32 2.87 -10.28 -2.35
CA VAL A 32 2.06 -9.10 -1.99
C VAL A 32 2.95 -7.87 -2.01
N LEU A 33 2.52 -6.81 -2.66
CA LEU A 33 3.23 -5.53 -2.58
C LEU A 33 2.77 -4.81 -1.32
N PHE A 34 3.69 -4.68 -0.36
CA PHE A 34 3.44 -3.98 0.88
C PHE A 34 3.84 -2.52 0.70
N ILE A 35 2.87 -1.62 0.87
CA ILE A 35 3.06 -0.18 0.76
C ILE A 35 2.81 0.42 2.14
N ASN A 36 3.87 0.89 2.78
CA ASN A 36 3.83 1.34 4.17
C ASN A 36 3.78 2.86 4.24
N TYR A 37 2.59 3.39 4.48
CA TYR A 37 2.36 4.82 4.70
C TYR A 37 2.35 5.19 6.18
N ALA A 38 2.71 4.27 7.08
CA ALA A 38 2.60 4.52 8.52
C ALA A 38 3.35 5.80 8.91
N ASP A 39 2.67 6.65 9.64
CA ASP A 39 3.18 7.92 10.16
C ASP A 39 3.67 8.91 9.10
N CYS A 40 3.30 8.71 7.84
CA CYS A 40 3.67 9.63 6.76
C CYS A 40 2.88 10.93 6.84
N GLY A 41 3.57 12.05 6.60
CA GLY A 41 2.94 13.29 6.20
C GLY A 41 2.81 13.36 4.69
N ALA A 42 2.32 14.48 4.16
CA ALA A 42 1.97 14.60 2.75
C ALA A 42 3.16 14.35 1.81
N THR A 43 4.33 14.92 2.12
CA THR A 43 5.50 14.80 1.25
C THR A 43 5.97 13.35 1.13
N MET A 44 6.13 12.67 2.27
CA MET A 44 6.56 11.27 2.26
C MET A 44 5.51 10.38 1.62
N MET A 45 4.23 10.66 1.87
CA MET A 45 3.13 9.90 1.29
C MET A 45 3.17 9.91 -0.24
N LYS A 46 3.40 11.09 -0.84
CA LYS A 46 3.50 11.19 -2.29
C LYS A 46 4.68 10.39 -2.82
N ALA A 47 5.82 10.45 -2.14
CA ALA A 47 7.01 9.71 -2.54
C ALA A 47 6.78 8.21 -2.46
N VAL A 48 6.15 7.74 -1.38
CA VAL A 48 5.83 6.32 -1.19
C VAL A 48 4.82 5.84 -2.24
N ALA A 49 3.76 6.63 -2.48
CA ALA A 49 2.78 6.28 -3.50
C ALA A 49 3.39 6.24 -4.90
N GLY A 50 4.29 7.17 -5.21
CA GLY A 50 5.01 7.17 -6.48
C GLY A 50 5.86 5.92 -6.68
N GLU A 51 6.54 5.49 -5.63
CA GLU A 51 7.34 4.26 -5.69
C GLU A 51 6.44 3.02 -5.85
N GLY A 52 5.31 2.99 -5.14
CA GLY A 52 4.32 1.93 -5.33
C GLY A 52 3.83 1.83 -6.75
N HIS A 53 3.50 2.97 -7.34
CA HIS A 53 3.06 3.03 -8.74
C HIS A 53 4.15 2.55 -9.69
N ARG A 54 5.39 2.95 -9.46
CA ARG A 54 6.52 2.54 -10.29
C ARG A 54 6.64 1.01 -10.31
N LEU A 55 6.60 0.37 -9.13
CA LEU A 55 6.70 -1.08 -9.05
C LEU A 55 5.49 -1.78 -9.66
N LEU A 56 4.29 -1.26 -9.42
CA LEU A 56 3.07 -1.84 -10.00
C LEU A 56 3.09 -1.80 -11.53
N SER A 57 3.59 -0.71 -12.10
CA SER A 57 3.59 -0.54 -13.56
C SER A 57 4.52 -1.51 -14.29
N LEU A 58 5.39 -2.21 -13.56
CA LEU A 58 6.26 -3.23 -14.10
C LEU A 58 5.62 -4.63 -14.11
N GLU A 59 4.43 -4.76 -13.53
CA GLU A 59 3.75 -6.05 -13.39
C GLU A 59 2.65 -6.22 -14.45
N PRO A 60 2.25 -7.47 -14.73
CA PRO A 60 1.14 -7.71 -15.64
C PRO A 60 -0.17 -7.10 -15.13
N PRO A 61 -1.12 -6.81 -16.04
CA PRO A 61 -2.42 -6.31 -15.62
C PRO A 61 -3.14 -7.29 -14.68
N ASN A 62 -3.87 -6.72 -13.71
CA ASN A 62 -4.73 -7.48 -12.80
C ASN A 62 -4.02 -8.63 -12.09
N SER A 63 -2.77 -8.41 -11.67
CA SER A 63 -1.94 -9.49 -11.13
C SER A 63 -1.46 -9.26 -9.70
N VAL A 64 -1.47 -8.01 -9.21
CA VAL A 64 -0.79 -7.67 -7.95
C VAL A 64 -1.76 -7.60 -6.79
N LEU A 65 -1.39 -8.24 -5.68
CA LEU A 65 -2.05 -8.07 -4.39
C LEU A 65 -1.32 -6.93 -3.66
N THR A 66 -2.08 -5.96 -3.13
CA THR A 66 -1.46 -4.84 -2.41
C THR A 66 -1.97 -4.76 -0.98
N LEU A 67 -1.05 -4.49 -0.06
CA LEU A 67 -1.35 -4.21 1.34
C LEU A 67 -0.88 -2.80 1.66
N ASN A 68 -1.83 -1.93 2.00
CA ASN A 68 -1.55 -0.52 2.28
C ASN A 68 -1.76 -0.26 3.77
N ASP A 69 -0.72 0.16 4.47
CA ASP A 69 -0.81 0.49 5.90
C ASP A 69 -0.75 2.00 6.07
N VAL A 70 -1.84 2.59 6.54
CA VAL A 70 -1.96 4.03 6.74
C VAL A 70 -1.99 4.42 8.23
N THR A 71 -1.57 3.53 9.11
CA THR A 71 -1.56 3.79 10.56
C THR A 71 -0.78 5.07 10.87
N GLY A 72 -1.43 6.02 11.53
CA GLY A 72 -0.79 7.27 11.93
C GLY A 72 -0.48 8.25 10.80
N ALA A 73 -0.86 7.95 9.57
CA ALA A 73 -0.64 8.85 8.45
C ALA A 73 -1.56 10.07 8.54
N THR A 74 -1.05 11.22 8.09
CA THR A 74 -1.82 12.47 8.07
C THR A 74 -2.07 12.90 6.63
N PHE A 75 -3.26 13.46 6.40
CA PHE A 75 -3.72 13.82 5.07
C PHE A 75 -4.14 15.29 5.02
N ASP A 76 -3.69 16.02 4.02
CA ASP A 76 -4.24 17.31 3.66
C ASP A 76 -4.98 17.20 2.32
N HIS A 77 -5.56 18.31 1.85
CA HIS A 77 -6.31 18.30 0.60
C HIS A 77 -5.47 17.84 -0.59
N GLU A 78 -4.23 18.27 -0.64
CA GLU A 78 -3.32 17.91 -1.72
C GLU A 78 -2.99 16.42 -1.68
N ALA A 79 -2.74 15.87 -0.50
CA ALA A 79 -2.47 14.45 -0.34
C ALA A 79 -3.67 13.61 -0.75
N VAL A 80 -4.88 14.02 -0.38
CA VAL A 80 -6.12 13.31 -0.76
C VAL A 80 -6.28 13.29 -2.27
N ALA A 81 -6.10 14.44 -2.93
CA ALA A 81 -6.21 14.52 -4.39
C ALA A 81 -5.17 13.63 -5.07
N PHE A 82 -3.95 13.62 -4.55
CA PHE A 82 -2.89 12.78 -5.08
C PHE A 82 -3.21 11.29 -4.92
N LEU A 83 -3.71 10.89 -3.75
CA LEU A 83 -4.08 9.48 -3.50
C LEU A 83 -5.20 9.02 -4.41
N LYS A 84 -6.21 9.87 -4.64
CA LYS A 84 -7.27 9.54 -5.60
C LYS A 84 -6.69 9.24 -6.98
N SER A 85 -5.78 10.08 -7.45
CA SER A 85 -5.13 9.87 -8.74
C SER A 85 -4.32 8.58 -8.77
N MET A 86 -3.60 8.29 -7.68
CA MET A 86 -2.77 7.09 -7.61
C MET A 86 -3.61 5.81 -7.56
N VAL A 87 -4.69 5.80 -6.80
CA VAL A 87 -5.58 4.62 -6.74
C VAL A 87 -6.16 4.35 -8.12
N ALA A 88 -6.59 5.39 -8.83
CA ALA A 88 -7.10 5.24 -10.19
C ALA A 88 -6.02 4.74 -11.16
N ALA A 89 -4.80 5.28 -11.07
CA ALA A 89 -3.69 4.90 -11.94
C ALA A 89 -3.22 3.46 -11.67
N ASN A 90 -3.32 3.00 -10.43
CA ASN A 90 -2.90 1.66 -10.05
C ASN A 90 -3.94 0.58 -10.36
N ALA A 91 -5.19 0.98 -10.54
CA ALA A 91 -6.31 0.05 -10.71
C ALA A 91 -6.06 -1.04 -11.75
N PRO A 92 -5.48 -0.75 -12.93
CA PRO A 92 -5.27 -1.80 -13.94
C PRO A 92 -4.35 -2.94 -13.49
N PHE A 93 -3.47 -2.69 -12.54
CA PHE A 93 -2.46 -3.66 -12.11
C PHE A 93 -2.86 -4.45 -10.88
N VAL A 94 -3.80 -3.93 -10.09
CA VAL A 94 -4.15 -4.49 -8.79
C VAL A 94 -5.30 -5.49 -8.94
N ARG A 95 -5.04 -6.73 -8.52
CA ARG A 95 -6.06 -7.77 -8.45
C ARG A 95 -6.92 -7.61 -7.20
N ARG A 96 -6.28 -7.39 -6.05
CA ARG A 96 -6.94 -7.10 -4.77
C ARG A 96 -6.07 -6.14 -4.00
N GLY A 97 -6.71 -5.19 -3.35
CA GLY A 97 -6.03 -4.27 -2.45
C GLY A 97 -6.70 -4.24 -1.10
N ALA A 98 -5.92 -4.13 -0.04
CA ALA A 98 -6.43 -4.03 1.33
C ALA A 98 -5.78 -2.84 2.03
N VAL A 99 -6.50 -2.25 2.97
CA VAL A 99 -6.02 -1.11 3.76
C VAL A 99 -6.11 -1.45 5.24
N VAL A 100 -5.06 -1.14 5.99
CA VAL A 100 -5.06 -1.28 7.45
C VAL A 100 -4.71 0.05 8.10
N GLY A 101 -5.18 0.24 9.33
CA GLY A 101 -4.83 1.41 10.12
C GLY A 101 -5.73 2.61 9.96
N ILE A 102 -6.90 2.46 9.36
CA ILE A 102 -7.88 3.53 9.21
C ILE A 102 -8.49 3.83 10.58
N ASN A 103 -8.41 5.07 11.03
CA ASN A 103 -9.11 5.53 12.22
C ASN A 103 -10.33 6.39 11.84
N GLY A 104 -11.10 6.85 12.85
CA GLY A 104 -12.32 7.58 12.59
C GLY A 104 -12.16 8.83 11.73
N LEU A 105 -11.08 9.58 11.92
CA LEU A 105 -10.82 10.79 11.14
C LEU A 105 -10.46 10.45 9.70
N GLN A 106 -9.67 9.39 9.50
CA GLN A 106 -9.25 8.96 8.19
C GLN A 106 -10.36 8.29 7.40
N SER A 107 -11.42 7.81 8.04
CA SER A 107 -12.48 7.06 7.35
C SER A 107 -13.21 7.89 6.31
N LEU A 108 -13.39 9.20 6.53
CA LEU A 108 -14.00 10.08 5.53
C LEU A 108 -13.13 10.17 4.27
N ILE A 109 -11.82 10.26 4.45
CA ILE A 109 -10.85 10.31 3.34
C ILE A 109 -10.87 8.99 2.60
N TYR A 110 -10.85 7.89 3.33
CA TYR A 110 -10.89 6.55 2.78
C TYR A 110 -12.14 6.35 1.90
N GLU A 111 -13.31 6.74 2.40
CA GLU A 111 -14.55 6.65 1.62
C GLU A 111 -14.51 7.50 0.36
N ALA A 112 -13.96 8.70 0.45
CA ALA A 112 -13.82 9.58 -0.70
C ALA A 112 -12.91 8.97 -1.77
N VAL A 113 -11.80 8.35 -1.37
CA VAL A 113 -10.88 7.70 -2.30
C VAL A 113 -11.55 6.51 -2.98
N GLN A 114 -12.28 5.69 -2.24
CA GLN A 114 -13.00 4.56 -2.80
C GLN A 114 -14.07 5.01 -3.81
N ALA A 115 -14.85 6.02 -3.43
CA ALA A 115 -15.90 6.53 -4.29
C ALA A 115 -15.35 7.08 -5.61
N PHE A 116 -14.23 7.82 -5.53
CA PHE A 116 -13.58 8.38 -6.70
C PHE A 116 -13.05 7.29 -7.63
N SER A 117 -12.36 6.31 -7.08
CA SER A 117 -11.69 5.26 -7.86
C SER A 117 -12.67 4.17 -8.32
N ARG A 118 -13.85 4.11 -7.71
CA ARG A 118 -14.85 3.05 -7.94
C ARG A 118 -14.30 1.66 -7.63
N ARG A 119 -13.28 1.58 -6.78
CA ARG A 119 -12.69 0.30 -6.38
C ARG A 119 -13.06 0.00 -4.94
N LYS A 120 -13.25 -1.29 -4.69
CA LYS A 120 -13.39 -1.75 -3.31
C LYS A 120 -12.00 -2.03 -2.75
N LEU A 121 -11.65 -1.26 -1.73
CA LEU A 121 -10.42 -1.43 -0.98
C LEU A 121 -10.81 -1.70 0.46
N PRO A 122 -11.14 -2.96 0.81
CA PRO A 122 -11.62 -3.24 2.16
C PRO A 122 -10.56 -2.89 3.20
N GLN A 123 -11.04 -2.42 4.36
CA GLN A 123 -10.17 -2.09 5.47
C GLN A 123 -10.18 -3.21 6.50
N PHE A 124 -9.06 -3.38 7.17
CA PHE A 124 -8.87 -4.40 8.20
C PHE A 124 -8.22 -3.76 9.42
N THR A 125 -8.38 -4.39 10.57
CA THR A 125 -7.81 -3.88 11.83
C THR A 125 -6.35 -4.30 12.01
N SER A 126 -5.91 -5.33 11.30
CA SER A 126 -4.52 -5.78 11.38
C SER A 126 -4.00 -6.21 10.01
N ARG A 127 -2.66 -6.15 9.88
CA ARG A 127 -1.99 -6.64 8.67
C ARG A 127 -2.25 -8.13 8.46
N GLU A 128 -2.31 -8.90 9.53
CA GLU A 128 -2.54 -10.33 9.45
C GLU A 128 -3.89 -10.64 8.83
N GLN A 129 -4.95 -9.98 9.30
CA GLN A 129 -6.29 -10.15 8.73
C GLN A 129 -6.32 -9.76 7.26
N ALA A 130 -5.68 -8.65 6.91
CA ALA A 130 -5.62 -8.19 5.53
C ALA A 130 -4.89 -9.19 4.63
N LEU A 131 -3.76 -9.72 5.10
CA LEU A 131 -3.00 -10.70 4.34
C LEU A 131 -3.78 -11.99 4.13
N GLN A 132 -4.50 -12.47 5.15
CA GLN A 132 -5.34 -13.66 5.01
C GLN A 132 -6.39 -13.47 3.91
N TRP A 133 -7.03 -12.30 3.88
CA TRP A 133 -8.02 -12.01 2.85
C TRP A 133 -7.39 -11.90 1.46
N LEU A 134 -6.24 -11.22 1.36
CA LEU A 134 -5.57 -10.99 0.07
C LEU A 134 -5.18 -12.29 -0.62
N VAL A 135 -4.76 -13.29 0.13
CA VAL A 135 -4.24 -14.53 -0.44
C VAL A 135 -5.30 -15.62 -0.62
N GLN A 136 -6.55 -15.33 -0.32
CA GLN A 136 -7.64 -16.28 -0.57
C GLN A 136 -7.81 -16.52 -2.07
N ASP A 137 -8.16 -17.72 -2.39
CA ASP A 137 -8.44 -18.10 -3.79
C ASP A 137 -9.83 -17.65 -4.26
#